data_0519102014232f35018bd1a7f8ab357a
#
_entry.id   0519102014232f35018bd1a7f8ab357a
#
_cell.length_a   1.000
_cell.length_b   1.000
_cell.length_c   1.000
_cell.angle_alpha   90.00
_cell.angle_beta   90.00
_cell.angle_gamma   90.00
#
_symmetry.space_group_name_H-M   'P 1'
#
loop_
_entity.id
_entity.type
_entity.pdbx_description
1 polymer ?
#
loop_
_entity_poly.entity_id
_entity_poly.type
_entity_poly.pdbx_seq_one_letter_code
_entity_poly.pdbx_strand_id
1 'polypeptide(L)'
;MLTVVHDAEDANGSDTPGRSLLDEIVRDGARQMLAAALQAEVAAYVAQYADQLDDNGHRLVVRNGYHQPREVLTAAGAVQVKAPRVNDKRVDPDTGERKRFSSAILPAWARKSPQMSEVLPLLYLHGLSTSDFTPALEQFLGSGAGLSATTITRLTAQWQDEARAFGARDLSGTDYVYLWVDGIHLKVRLDQEKLCLLVMLGVRADGRKELVAITDGYRESTESWADLLRDCKRRGMTAPVLAVGDGALGFWNAVREVFPATREQRCWFHKQANVLAALPKSAHPSALAAIKEIYNAEDIDKAQIAVKAFEVDFGAKYP
;
A
#
# COMPACT_ATOMS: atom_id res chain seq x y z
N MET A 1 -0.46 26.35 15.08
CA MET A 1 0.47 27.27 14.40
C MET A 1 1.87 26.74 14.65
N LEU A 2 2.49 26.14 13.66
CA LEU A 2 3.88 25.70 13.72
C LEU A 2 4.73 26.87 13.24
N THR A 3 5.55 27.41 14.11
CA THR A 3 6.50 28.47 13.80
C THR A 3 7.77 27.81 13.25
N VAL A 4 8.09 28.07 12.00
CA VAL A 4 9.38 27.68 11.42
C VAL A 4 10.45 28.61 11.96
N VAL A 5 11.39 28.06 12.73
CA VAL A 5 12.57 28.80 13.17
C VAL A 5 13.55 28.82 12.00
N HIS A 6 13.79 29.99 11.45
CA HIS A 6 14.91 30.22 10.56
C HIS A 6 16.16 30.47 11.40
N ASP A 7 17.12 29.57 11.36
CA ASP A 7 18.48 29.86 11.79
C ASP A 7 19.12 30.81 10.77
N ALA A 8 19.44 31.99 11.25
CA ALA A 8 20.12 33.00 10.46
C ALA A 8 21.65 32.77 10.51
N GLU A 9 22.27 33.17 9.40
CA GLU A 9 23.69 33.46 9.20
C GLU A 9 24.62 32.30 8.81
N ASP A 10 24.75 32.13 7.47
CA ASP A 10 26.09 32.18 6.89
C ASP A 10 26.01 32.72 5.45
N ALA A 11 26.69 33.85 5.26
CA ALA A 11 26.76 34.56 3.99
C ALA A 11 27.83 33.93 3.12
N ASN A 12 27.46 33.38 1.97
CA ASN A 12 28.04 33.72 0.66
C ASN A 12 27.42 32.92 -0.49
N GLY A 13 26.73 33.62 -1.40
CA GLY A 13 26.77 33.41 -2.84
C GLY A 13 26.09 32.18 -3.43
N SER A 14 24.77 32.17 -3.51
CA SER A 14 23.96 31.99 -4.72
C SER A 14 22.49 31.90 -4.32
N ASP A 15 21.74 32.92 -4.69
CA ASP A 15 20.32 33.09 -4.38
C ASP A 15 19.48 32.02 -5.08
N THR A 16 19.13 30.95 -4.38
CA THR A 16 17.91 30.19 -4.58
C THR A 16 17.36 29.84 -3.21
N PRO A 17 16.22 30.43 -2.78
CA PRO A 17 15.69 30.20 -1.43
C PRO A 17 15.26 28.75 -1.27
N GLY A 18 15.84 28.03 -0.30
CA GLY A 18 15.26 26.82 0.25
C GLY A 18 15.93 25.49 -0.07
N ARG A 19 17.15 25.43 -0.62
CA ARG A 19 17.85 24.15 -0.82
C ARG A 19 18.95 23.96 0.21
N SER A 20 18.85 22.87 0.98
CA SER A 20 19.89 22.45 1.92
C SER A 20 21.12 21.92 1.16
N LEU A 21 22.34 22.27 1.58
CA LEU A 21 23.59 21.70 1.07
C LEU A 21 23.57 20.16 1.12
N LEU A 22 22.95 19.58 2.13
CA LEU A 22 22.78 18.13 2.24
C LEU A 22 21.99 17.57 1.09
N ASP A 23 20.87 18.20 0.71
CA ASP A 23 20.02 17.74 -0.41
C ASP A 23 20.73 17.85 -1.75
N GLU A 24 21.57 18.85 -1.92
CA GLU A 24 22.43 18.99 -3.12
C GLU A 24 23.47 17.88 -3.22
N ILE A 25 24.16 17.57 -2.11
CA ILE A 25 25.14 16.46 -2.07
C ILE A 25 24.47 15.11 -2.38
N VAL A 26 23.30 14.83 -1.77
CA VAL A 26 22.55 13.61 -2.00
C VAL A 26 22.13 13.49 -3.47
N ARG A 27 21.61 14.57 -4.05
CA ARG A 27 21.18 14.60 -5.47
C ARG A 27 22.37 14.43 -6.43
N ASP A 28 23.48 15.06 -6.15
CA ASP A 28 24.70 14.93 -6.94
C ASP A 28 25.25 13.50 -6.87
N GLY A 29 25.30 12.92 -5.68
CA GLY A 29 25.66 11.54 -5.47
C GLY A 29 24.76 10.57 -6.24
N ALA A 30 23.44 10.78 -6.17
CA ALA A 30 22.46 9.99 -6.91
C ALA A 30 22.66 10.09 -8.43
N ARG A 31 22.95 11.30 -8.94
CA ARG A 31 23.26 11.53 -10.36
C ARG A 31 24.50 10.77 -10.80
N GLN A 32 25.57 10.84 -10.02
CA GLN A 32 26.85 10.17 -10.34
C GLN A 32 26.71 8.66 -10.30
N MET A 33 26.09 8.11 -9.26
CA MET A 33 25.84 6.67 -9.14
C MET A 33 24.98 6.13 -10.28
N LEU A 34 23.89 6.84 -10.62
CA LEU A 34 23.02 6.43 -11.73
C LEU A 34 23.74 6.48 -13.08
N ALA A 35 24.55 7.50 -13.32
CA ALA A 35 25.34 7.62 -14.53
C ALA A 35 26.37 6.47 -14.63
N ALA A 36 27.06 6.13 -13.54
CA ALA A 36 28.02 5.03 -13.50
C ALA A 36 27.33 3.67 -13.74
N ALA A 37 26.18 3.44 -13.11
CA ALA A 37 25.39 2.21 -13.28
C ALA A 37 24.93 2.02 -14.74
N LEU A 38 24.42 3.07 -15.37
CA LEU A 38 24.01 3.03 -16.79
C LEU A 38 25.19 2.81 -17.75
N GLN A 39 26.36 3.36 -17.44
CA GLN A 39 27.57 3.11 -18.22
C GLN A 39 28.03 1.64 -18.08
N ALA A 40 28.01 1.10 -16.87
CA ALA A 40 28.33 -0.29 -16.60
C ALA A 40 27.37 -1.26 -17.31
N GLU A 41 26.07 -0.98 -17.26
CA GLU A 41 25.06 -1.77 -17.95
C GLU A 41 25.29 -1.83 -19.47
N VAL A 42 25.55 -0.68 -20.08
CA VAL A 42 25.85 -0.60 -21.54
C VAL A 42 27.19 -1.27 -21.87
N ALA A 43 28.22 -1.10 -21.04
CA ALA A 43 29.49 -1.76 -21.25
C ALA A 43 29.35 -3.29 -21.17
N ALA A 44 28.61 -3.81 -20.19
CA ALA A 44 28.32 -5.24 -20.08
C ALA A 44 27.55 -5.78 -21.29
N TYR A 45 26.54 -5.05 -21.75
CA TYR A 45 25.82 -5.43 -22.94
C TYR A 45 26.68 -5.46 -24.22
N VAL A 46 27.52 -4.46 -24.44
CA VAL A 46 28.43 -4.43 -25.58
C VAL A 46 29.47 -5.55 -25.50
N ALA A 47 29.97 -5.84 -24.29
CA ALA A 47 30.93 -6.93 -24.07
C ALA A 47 30.34 -8.31 -24.34
N GLN A 48 29.10 -8.53 -23.96
CA GLN A 48 28.33 -9.79 -24.19
C GLN A 48 28.30 -10.20 -25.68
N TYR A 49 28.35 -9.22 -26.59
CA TYR A 49 28.26 -9.44 -28.03
C TYR A 49 29.51 -8.99 -28.79
N ALA A 50 30.64 -8.95 -28.10
CA ALA A 50 31.88 -8.45 -28.67
C ALA A 50 32.40 -9.28 -29.88
N ASP A 51 32.07 -10.56 -29.91
CA ASP A 51 32.50 -11.51 -30.94
C ASP A 51 31.54 -11.51 -32.16
N GLN A 52 30.45 -10.79 -32.13
CA GLN A 52 29.50 -10.70 -33.23
C GLN A 52 29.94 -9.57 -34.19
N LEU A 53 30.44 -9.96 -35.35
CA LEU A 53 30.98 -9.06 -36.35
C LEU A 53 30.10 -9.05 -37.61
N ASP A 54 30.15 -7.96 -38.36
CA ASP A 54 29.61 -7.89 -39.72
C ASP A 54 30.60 -8.48 -40.76
N ASP A 55 30.19 -8.56 -42.02
CA ASP A 55 30.97 -9.11 -43.11
C ASP A 55 32.30 -8.37 -43.32
N ASN A 56 32.46 -7.15 -42.80
CA ASN A 56 33.66 -6.33 -42.86
C ASN A 56 34.50 -6.42 -41.57
N GLY A 57 34.15 -7.28 -40.63
CA GLY A 57 34.84 -7.45 -39.36
C GLY A 57 34.56 -6.38 -38.32
N HIS A 58 33.53 -5.54 -38.49
CA HIS A 58 33.12 -4.56 -37.49
C HIS A 58 32.12 -5.13 -36.54
N ARG A 59 32.17 -4.74 -35.25
CA ARG A 59 31.21 -5.17 -34.23
C ARG A 59 29.80 -4.76 -34.58
N LEU A 60 28.89 -5.69 -34.48
CA LEU A 60 27.44 -5.44 -34.67
C LEU A 60 26.79 -4.64 -33.52
N VAL A 61 27.38 -4.74 -32.31
CA VAL A 61 26.91 -4.02 -31.12
C VAL A 61 27.98 -3.05 -30.64
N VAL A 62 27.70 -1.76 -30.70
CA VAL A 62 28.67 -0.73 -30.33
C VAL A 62 28.00 0.39 -29.52
N ARG A 63 28.72 1.03 -28.63
CA ARG A 63 28.30 2.27 -28.00
C ARG A 63 28.21 3.41 -29.03
N ASN A 64 27.15 4.21 -28.98
CA ASN A 64 26.93 5.30 -29.94
C ASN A 64 26.51 6.60 -29.22
N GLY A 65 27.46 7.21 -28.51
CA GLY A 65 27.22 8.47 -27.83
C GLY A 65 26.21 8.37 -26.67
N TYR A 66 25.35 9.39 -26.54
CA TYR A 66 24.37 9.52 -25.47
C TYR A 66 23.01 9.93 -26.00
N HIS A 67 21.96 9.62 -25.25
CA HIS A 67 20.63 10.20 -25.42
C HIS A 67 20.62 11.66 -24.97
N GLN A 68 19.58 12.41 -25.40
CA GLN A 68 19.33 13.73 -24.84
C GLN A 68 19.15 13.63 -23.33
N PRO A 69 19.67 14.60 -22.54
CA PRO A 69 19.45 14.65 -21.11
C PRO A 69 17.93 14.65 -20.80
N ARG A 70 17.56 13.90 -19.80
CA ARG A 70 16.18 13.91 -19.28
C ARG A 70 16.18 13.93 -17.78
N GLU A 71 15.15 14.48 -17.23
CA GLU A 71 14.90 14.50 -15.80
C GLU A 71 14.14 13.25 -15.37
N VAL A 72 14.59 12.66 -14.26
CA VAL A 72 13.96 11.50 -13.62
C VAL A 72 13.71 11.84 -12.16
N LEU A 73 12.46 11.75 -11.74
CA LEU A 73 12.07 12.00 -10.36
C LEU A 73 12.36 10.77 -9.50
N THR A 74 13.15 10.96 -8.44
CA THR A 74 13.59 9.91 -7.51
C THR A 74 13.31 10.35 -6.06
N ALA A 75 13.52 9.45 -5.09
CA ALA A 75 13.46 9.81 -3.67
C ALA A 75 14.49 10.88 -3.25
N ALA A 76 15.59 11.04 -4.02
CA ALA A 76 16.58 12.10 -3.83
C ALA A 76 16.21 13.41 -4.56
N GLY A 77 14.99 13.51 -5.07
CA GLY A 77 14.51 14.61 -5.90
C GLY A 77 14.69 14.36 -7.39
N ALA A 78 14.60 15.44 -8.17
CA ALA A 78 14.79 15.41 -9.62
C ALA A 78 16.27 15.28 -9.99
N VAL A 79 16.60 14.22 -10.72
CA VAL A 79 17.95 13.91 -11.17
C VAL A 79 18.03 14.00 -12.67
N GLN A 80 18.94 14.82 -13.19
CA GLN A 80 19.21 14.88 -14.63
C GLN A 80 20.09 13.70 -15.06
N VAL A 81 19.62 12.93 -16.02
CA VAL A 81 20.30 11.73 -16.53
C VAL A 81 20.57 11.86 -18.02
N LYS A 82 21.81 11.57 -18.40
CA LYS A 82 22.27 11.44 -19.78
C LYS A 82 22.67 9.99 -20.04
N ALA A 83 21.70 9.17 -20.47
CA ALA A 83 21.91 7.74 -20.68
C ALA A 83 22.76 7.47 -21.91
N PRO A 84 23.74 6.52 -21.87
CA PRO A 84 24.50 6.12 -23.05
C PRO A 84 23.59 5.40 -24.06
N ARG A 85 23.90 5.52 -25.34
CA ARG A 85 23.19 4.85 -26.44
C ARG A 85 23.98 3.66 -26.93
N VAL A 86 23.25 2.63 -27.33
CA VAL A 86 23.80 1.47 -28.05
C VAL A 86 23.27 1.47 -29.47
N ASN A 87 24.14 1.20 -30.42
CA ASN A 87 23.77 0.86 -31.78
C ASN A 87 23.92 -0.67 -31.92
N ASP A 88 22.78 -1.36 -31.95
CA ASP A 88 22.67 -2.80 -32.16
C ASP A 88 22.19 -3.04 -33.59
N LYS A 89 23.05 -3.59 -34.43
CA LYS A 89 22.77 -3.90 -35.84
C LYS A 89 22.26 -5.31 -36.06
N ARG A 90 22.19 -6.13 -35.00
CA ARG A 90 21.74 -7.51 -35.09
C ARG A 90 20.28 -7.55 -35.49
N VAL A 91 19.94 -8.56 -36.27
CA VAL A 91 18.59 -8.84 -36.70
C VAL A 91 18.12 -10.14 -36.06
N ASP A 92 16.90 -10.20 -35.65
CA ASP A 92 16.29 -11.42 -35.14
C ASP A 92 16.03 -12.37 -36.33
N PRO A 93 16.54 -13.60 -36.33
CA PRO A 93 16.41 -14.51 -37.47
C PRO A 93 14.98 -14.96 -37.73
N ASP A 94 14.13 -14.97 -36.69
CA ASP A 94 12.75 -15.46 -36.81
C ASP A 94 11.77 -14.36 -37.26
N THR A 95 11.99 -13.13 -36.81
CA THR A 95 11.09 -12.00 -37.07
C THR A 95 11.59 -11.05 -38.14
N GLY A 96 12.89 -11.07 -38.47
CA GLY A 96 13.54 -10.10 -39.35
C GLY A 96 13.66 -8.69 -38.75
N GLU A 97 13.28 -8.50 -37.49
CA GLU A 97 13.34 -7.21 -36.83
C GLU A 97 14.72 -6.93 -36.23
N ARG A 98 15.09 -5.65 -36.25
CA ARG A 98 16.33 -5.21 -35.64
C ARG A 98 16.26 -5.24 -34.13
N LYS A 99 17.25 -5.90 -33.47
CA LYS A 99 17.36 -5.92 -32.01
C LYS A 99 17.67 -4.53 -31.44
N ARG A 100 17.14 -4.24 -30.28
CA ARG A 100 17.34 -2.96 -29.62
C ARG A 100 17.72 -3.17 -28.15
N PHE A 101 18.72 -2.42 -27.71
CA PHE A 101 19.05 -2.34 -26.29
C PHE A 101 17.94 -1.59 -25.54
N SER A 102 17.48 -2.17 -24.45
CA SER A 102 16.61 -1.50 -23.48
C SER A 102 17.26 -1.60 -22.11
N SER A 103 17.51 -0.47 -21.47
CA SER A 103 18.08 -0.44 -20.13
C SER A 103 17.08 -1.00 -19.11
N ALA A 104 17.53 -1.95 -18.28
CA ALA A 104 16.75 -2.46 -17.16
C ALA A 104 16.72 -1.45 -16.00
N ILE A 105 17.79 -0.68 -15.83
CA ILE A 105 17.90 0.35 -14.78
C ILE A 105 17.00 1.55 -15.08
N LEU A 106 17.04 2.04 -16.32
CA LEU A 106 16.31 3.23 -16.74
C LEU A 106 15.65 3.05 -18.12
N PRO A 107 14.51 2.40 -18.23
CA PRO A 107 13.77 2.27 -19.48
C PRO A 107 13.53 3.63 -20.17
N ALA A 108 13.42 3.62 -21.49
CA ALA A 108 13.33 4.86 -22.29
C ALA A 108 12.16 5.76 -21.90
N TRP A 109 11.05 5.18 -21.47
CA TRP A 109 9.83 5.86 -21.05
C TRP A 109 9.82 6.29 -19.58
N ALA A 110 10.75 5.77 -18.73
CA ALA A 110 10.75 6.08 -17.30
C ALA A 110 11.10 7.54 -17.03
N ARG A 111 10.22 8.24 -16.32
CA ARG A 111 10.37 9.63 -15.86
C ARG A 111 10.41 9.73 -14.34
N LYS A 112 10.08 8.65 -13.64
CA LYS A 112 10.07 8.55 -12.18
C LYS A 112 10.48 7.15 -11.74
N SER A 113 11.04 7.04 -10.55
CA SER A 113 11.34 5.74 -9.95
C SER A 113 10.06 5.00 -9.55
N PRO A 114 10.09 3.66 -9.43
CA PRO A 114 8.97 2.88 -8.91
C PRO A 114 8.48 3.37 -7.56
N GLN A 115 9.38 3.65 -6.63
CA GLN A 115 9.07 4.18 -5.29
C GLN A 115 8.26 5.48 -5.34
N MET A 116 8.58 6.39 -6.27
CA MET A 116 7.80 7.62 -6.46
C MET A 116 6.39 7.32 -6.96
N SER A 117 6.21 6.25 -7.73
CA SER A 117 4.86 5.84 -8.16
C SER A 117 4.02 5.29 -7.01
N GLU A 118 4.64 4.67 -6.01
CA GLU A 118 3.98 4.13 -4.82
C GLU A 118 3.56 5.23 -3.82
N VAL A 119 4.29 6.35 -3.78
CA VAL A 119 3.95 7.49 -2.90
C VAL A 119 2.70 8.23 -3.38
N LEU A 120 2.44 8.28 -4.67
CA LEU A 120 1.32 9.05 -5.23
C LEU A 120 -0.06 8.60 -4.71
N PRO A 121 -0.40 7.30 -4.64
CA PRO A 121 -1.64 6.85 -4.03
C PRO A 121 -1.79 7.30 -2.57
N LEU A 122 -0.70 7.25 -1.80
CA LEU A 122 -0.72 7.67 -0.39
C LEU A 122 -1.03 9.16 -0.26
N LEU A 123 -0.42 10.01 -1.08
CA LEU A 123 -0.71 11.44 -1.09
C LEU A 123 -2.17 11.72 -1.47
N TYR A 124 -2.72 10.98 -2.43
CA TYR A 124 -4.12 11.07 -2.81
C TYR A 124 -5.05 10.67 -1.65
N LEU A 125 -4.78 9.54 -1.00
CA LEU A 125 -5.53 9.06 0.16
C LEU A 125 -5.47 10.04 1.36
N HIS A 126 -4.37 10.77 1.50
CA HIS A 126 -4.23 11.84 2.50
C HIS A 126 -4.86 13.18 2.08
N GLY A 127 -5.58 13.21 0.97
CA GLY A 127 -6.44 14.32 0.57
C GLY A 127 -5.77 15.38 -0.30
N LEU A 128 -4.61 15.06 -0.95
CA LEU A 128 -4.12 15.92 -2.02
C LEU A 128 -5.06 15.82 -3.23
N SER A 129 -5.61 16.95 -3.66
CA SER A 129 -6.40 16.99 -4.88
C SER A 129 -5.50 16.79 -6.11
N THR A 130 -6.08 16.41 -7.24
CA THR A 130 -5.35 16.19 -8.49
C THR A 130 -4.52 17.41 -8.92
N SER A 131 -4.97 18.61 -8.60
CA SER A 131 -4.27 19.88 -8.89
C SER A 131 -3.13 20.19 -7.93
N ASP A 132 -3.16 19.66 -6.70
CA ASP A 132 -2.21 19.98 -5.65
C ASP A 132 -0.94 19.12 -5.69
N PHE A 133 -0.97 18.00 -6.43
CA PHE A 133 0.18 17.08 -6.54
C PHE A 133 1.41 17.75 -7.11
N THR A 134 1.26 18.45 -8.24
CA THR A 134 2.40 19.08 -8.91
C THR A 134 3.04 20.14 -8.04
N PRO A 135 2.31 21.13 -7.47
CA PRO A 135 2.90 22.14 -6.58
C PRO A 135 3.55 21.53 -5.32
N ALA A 136 2.90 20.55 -4.69
CA ALA A 136 3.45 19.92 -3.49
C ALA A 136 4.77 19.19 -3.78
N LEU A 137 4.83 18.45 -4.87
CA LEU A 137 6.03 17.68 -5.23
C LEU A 137 7.14 18.58 -5.80
N GLU A 138 6.80 19.66 -6.51
CA GLU A 138 7.77 20.68 -6.90
C GLU A 138 8.44 21.33 -5.71
N GLN A 139 7.66 21.63 -4.67
CA GLN A 139 8.20 22.21 -3.44
C GLN A 139 9.14 21.25 -2.69
N PHE A 140 8.80 19.95 -2.60
CA PHE A 140 9.60 18.98 -1.85
C PHE A 140 10.74 18.36 -2.65
N LEU A 141 10.52 18.08 -3.94
CA LEU A 141 11.45 17.32 -4.78
C LEU A 141 12.14 18.18 -5.84
N GLY A 142 11.77 19.44 -5.93
CA GLY A 142 12.33 20.39 -6.88
C GLY A 142 11.88 20.21 -8.33
N SER A 143 10.93 19.30 -8.60
CA SER A 143 10.33 19.12 -9.92
C SER A 143 9.01 18.35 -9.84
N GLY A 144 8.05 18.75 -10.67
CA GLY A 144 6.81 18.00 -10.94
C GLY A 144 6.90 17.12 -12.20
N ALA A 145 8.12 16.86 -12.71
CA ALA A 145 8.31 16.12 -13.96
C ALA A 145 7.68 14.70 -13.90
N GLY A 146 6.86 14.40 -14.89
CA GLY A 146 6.13 13.12 -14.98
C GLY A 146 4.87 13.03 -14.13
N LEU A 147 4.42 14.12 -13.52
CA LEU A 147 3.25 14.21 -12.66
C LEU A 147 2.25 15.25 -13.15
N SER A 148 1.99 15.29 -14.44
CA SER A 148 0.93 16.13 -14.99
C SER A 148 -0.45 15.69 -14.45
N ALA A 149 -1.42 16.62 -14.43
CA ALA A 149 -2.81 16.32 -14.06
C ALA A 149 -3.36 15.11 -14.84
N THR A 150 -3.01 14.97 -16.12
CA THR A 150 -3.35 13.81 -16.96
C THR A 150 -2.76 12.50 -16.40
N THR A 151 -1.52 12.51 -15.90
CA THR A 151 -0.90 11.33 -15.30
C THR A 151 -1.65 10.89 -14.05
N ILE A 152 -2.03 11.83 -13.20
CA ILE A 152 -2.78 11.56 -11.96
C ILE A 152 -4.18 11.03 -12.27
N THR A 153 -4.90 11.66 -13.22
CA THR A 153 -6.21 11.18 -13.68
C THR A 153 -6.12 9.74 -14.21
N ARG A 154 -5.09 9.42 -14.99
CA ARG A 154 -4.87 8.05 -15.49
C ARG A 154 -4.59 7.07 -14.36
N LEU A 155 -3.78 7.44 -13.36
CA LEU A 155 -3.50 6.59 -12.20
C LEU A 155 -4.77 6.37 -11.37
N THR A 156 -5.57 7.39 -11.14
CA THR A 156 -6.85 7.27 -10.43
C THR A 156 -7.80 6.32 -11.17
N ALA A 157 -7.89 6.42 -12.50
CA ALA A 157 -8.68 5.49 -13.30
C ALA A 157 -8.16 4.05 -13.18
N GLN A 158 -6.85 3.86 -13.23
CA GLN A 158 -6.23 2.54 -13.03
C GLN A 158 -6.57 1.96 -11.66
N TRP A 159 -6.48 2.72 -10.57
CA TRP A 159 -6.84 2.25 -9.23
C TRP A 159 -8.32 1.89 -9.11
N GLN A 160 -9.20 2.66 -9.77
CA GLN A 160 -10.62 2.30 -9.85
C GLN A 160 -10.86 0.99 -10.61
N ASP A 161 -10.11 0.75 -11.70
CA ASP A 161 -10.17 -0.51 -12.44
C ASP A 161 -9.67 -1.68 -11.60
N GLU A 162 -8.56 -1.52 -10.89
CA GLU A 162 -8.00 -2.52 -9.97
C GLU A 162 -8.97 -2.84 -8.83
N ALA A 163 -9.60 -1.82 -8.24
CA ALA A 163 -10.62 -2.00 -7.20
C ALA A 163 -11.85 -2.74 -7.73
N ARG A 164 -12.31 -2.42 -8.95
CA ARG A 164 -13.41 -3.15 -9.61
C ARG A 164 -13.04 -4.59 -9.91
N ALA A 165 -11.84 -4.85 -10.44
CA ALA A 165 -11.35 -6.19 -10.71
C ALA A 165 -11.22 -7.01 -9.42
N PHE A 166 -10.72 -6.40 -8.35
CA PHE A 166 -10.68 -7.02 -7.03
C PHE A 166 -12.09 -7.38 -6.52
N GLY A 167 -13.04 -6.46 -6.63
CA GLY A 167 -14.43 -6.68 -6.23
C GLY A 167 -15.16 -7.75 -7.06
N ALA A 168 -14.72 -7.99 -8.30
CA ALA A 168 -15.35 -8.94 -9.21
C ALA A 168 -14.65 -10.32 -9.27
N ARG A 169 -13.52 -10.49 -8.54
CA ARG A 169 -12.72 -11.72 -8.63
C ARG A 169 -13.49 -12.95 -8.16
N ASP A 170 -13.22 -14.09 -8.79
CA ASP A 170 -13.74 -15.39 -8.37
C ASP A 170 -13.18 -15.80 -7.01
N LEU A 171 -14.05 -16.30 -6.13
CA LEU A 171 -13.73 -16.78 -4.79
C LEU A 171 -13.93 -18.30 -4.66
N SER A 172 -14.38 -18.99 -5.71
CA SER A 172 -14.69 -20.43 -5.68
C SER A 172 -13.47 -21.33 -5.44
N GLY A 173 -12.28 -20.85 -5.84
CA GLY A 173 -11.03 -21.59 -5.69
C GLY A 173 -10.39 -21.49 -4.29
N THR A 174 -11.06 -20.88 -3.30
CA THR A 174 -10.46 -20.62 -1.99
C THR A 174 -11.42 -20.92 -0.86
N ASP A 175 -11.02 -21.84 0.02
CA ASP A 175 -11.75 -22.12 1.25
C ASP A 175 -11.22 -21.24 2.40
N TYR A 176 -12.07 -20.37 2.91
CA TYR A 176 -11.78 -19.58 4.10
C TYR A 176 -12.30 -20.29 5.34
N VAL A 177 -11.39 -20.73 6.21
CA VAL A 177 -11.73 -21.36 7.48
C VAL A 177 -12.26 -20.33 8.47
N TYR A 178 -11.60 -19.16 8.54
CA TYR A 178 -12.01 -18.05 9.39
C TYR A 178 -12.30 -16.81 8.56
N LEU A 179 -13.30 -16.07 8.97
CA LEU A 179 -13.65 -14.76 8.44
C LEU A 179 -13.60 -13.73 9.56
N TRP A 180 -12.74 -12.74 9.43
CA TRP A 180 -12.66 -11.60 10.33
C TRP A 180 -13.31 -10.39 9.68
N VAL A 181 -14.18 -9.71 10.42
CA VAL A 181 -14.92 -8.56 9.90
C VAL A 181 -14.83 -7.39 10.86
N ASP A 182 -14.79 -6.19 10.28
CA ASP A 182 -14.76 -4.94 11.01
C ASP A 182 -15.36 -3.81 10.19
N GLY A 183 -15.99 -2.86 10.86
CA GLY A 183 -16.49 -1.62 10.28
C GLY A 183 -15.55 -0.46 10.60
N ILE A 184 -14.85 0.05 9.59
CA ILE A 184 -13.89 1.14 9.76
C ILE A 184 -14.57 2.46 9.46
N HIS A 185 -14.70 3.33 10.48
CA HIS A 185 -15.28 4.65 10.33
C HIS A 185 -14.22 5.69 9.95
N LEU A 186 -14.20 6.10 8.69
CA LEU A 186 -13.29 7.11 8.17
C LEU A 186 -13.89 8.51 8.24
N LYS A 187 -13.10 9.48 8.67
CA LYS A 187 -13.44 10.91 8.54
C LYS A 187 -12.97 11.38 7.16
N VAL A 188 -13.90 11.57 6.24
CA VAL A 188 -13.60 12.18 4.94
C VAL A 188 -13.67 13.71 5.09
N ARG A 189 -12.65 14.40 4.54
CA ARG A 189 -12.37 15.83 4.79
C ARG A 189 -13.49 16.80 4.37
N LEU A 190 -14.39 16.38 3.50
CA LEU A 190 -15.42 17.23 2.90
C LEU A 190 -16.84 16.84 3.32
N ASP A 191 -17.01 15.70 4.00
CA ASP A 191 -18.33 15.26 4.47
C ASP A 191 -18.44 15.36 5.98
N GLN A 192 -19.60 15.85 6.46
CA GLN A 192 -19.91 15.85 7.89
C GLN A 192 -20.24 14.44 8.41
N GLU A 193 -20.55 13.50 7.52
CA GLU A 193 -20.83 12.12 7.85
C GLU A 193 -19.57 11.25 7.78
N LYS A 194 -19.44 10.33 8.72
CA LYS A 194 -18.37 9.34 8.71
C LYS A 194 -18.68 8.28 7.68
N LEU A 195 -17.83 8.12 6.69
CA LEU A 195 -17.89 6.98 5.78
C LEU A 195 -17.56 5.70 6.56
N CYS A 196 -18.44 4.70 6.48
CA CYS A 196 -18.19 3.38 7.04
C CYS A 196 -17.66 2.44 5.94
N LEU A 197 -16.47 1.87 6.14
CA LEU A 197 -15.95 0.81 5.28
C LEU A 197 -16.18 -0.53 5.96
N LEU A 198 -16.90 -1.42 5.32
CA LEU A 198 -17.05 -2.81 5.72
C LEU A 198 -15.87 -3.61 5.17
N VAL A 199 -15.09 -4.23 6.04
CA VAL A 199 -13.87 -4.96 5.69
C VAL A 199 -14.01 -6.42 6.09
N MET A 200 -13.65 -7.33 5.17
CA MET A 200 -13.64 -8.77 5.41
C MET A 200 -12.26 -9.34 5.12
N LEU A 201 -11.64 -9.95 6.13
CA LEU A 201 -10.37 -10.67 6.02
C LEU A 201 -10.63 -12.17 6.16
N GLY A 202 -10.23 -12.95 5.17
CA GLY A 202 -10.31 -14.41 5.18
C GLY A 202 -9.00 -15.03 5.62
N VAL A 203 -9.10 -16.13 6.35
CA VAL A 203 -7.95 -16.97 6.71
C VAL A 203 -8.14 -18.33 6.09
N ARG A 204 -7.21 -18.74 5.24
CA ARG A 204 -7.19 -20.04 4.58
C ARG A 204 -6.75 -21.14 5.55
N ALA A 205 -6.95 -22.40 5.17
CA ALA A 205 -6.51 -23.54 5.96
C ALA A 205 -4.99 -23.59 6.19
N ASP A 206 -4.19 -23.02 5.28
CA ASP A 206 -2.74 -22.88 5.41
C ASP A 206 -2.29 -21.72 6.32
N GLY A 207 -3.23 -20.99 6.90
CA GLY A 207 -2.98 -19.84 7.78
C GLY A 207 -2.77 -18.51 7.04
N ARG A 208 -2.78 -18.46 5.73
CA ARG A 208 -2.69 -17.20 4.97
C ARG A 208 -3.90 -16.33 5.21
N LYS A 209 -3.64 -15.06 5.44
CA LYS A 209 -4.65 -14.02 5.60
C LYS A 209 -4.69 -13.17 4.35
N GLU A 210 -5.91 -12.89 3.86
CA GLU A 210 -6.08 -12.02 2.70
C GLU A 210 -7.36 -11.19 2.81
N LEU A 211 -7.37 -10.05 2.15
CA LEU A 211 -8.57 -9.24 2.01
C LEU A 211 -9.56 -9.99 1.10
N VAL A 212 -10.74 -10.32 1.61
CA VAL A 212 -11.81 -10.99 0.85
C VAL A 212 -12.69 -9.97 0.14
N ALA A 213 -13.15 -8.99 0.90
CA ALA A 213 -14.01 -7.93 0.38
C ALA A 213 -13.83 -6.65 1.19
N ILE A 214 -14.06 -5.54 0.52
CA ILE A 214 -14.16 -4.21 1.09
C ILE A 214 -15.23 -3.44 0.32
N THR A 215 -16.12 -2.76 1.03
CA THR A 215 -17.13 -1.89 0.42
C THR A 215 -17.43 -0.73 1.33
N ASP A 216 -17.88 0.38 0.75
CA ASP A 216 -18.49 1.46 1.51
C ASP A 216 -19.91 1.02 1.93
N GLY A 217 -20.25 1.29 3.17
CA GLY A 217 -21.58 1.04 3.74
C GLY A 217 -22.12 2.31 4.38
N TYR A 218 -23.41 2.52 4.25
CA TYR A 218 -24.06 3.66 4.92
C TYR A 218 -23.87 3.59 6.45
N ARG A 219 -23.85 2.38 7.00
CA ARG A 219 -23.55 2.02 8.41
C ARG A 219 -23.22 0.52 8.46
N GLU A 220 -22.79 0.04 9.62
CA GLU A 220 -22.72 -1.40 9.92
C GLU A 220 -24.12 -2.02 10.08
N SER A 221 -25.01 -1.79 9.11
CA SER A 221 -26.36 -2.32 9.14
C SER A 221 -26.40 -3.79 8.72
N THR A 222 -27.45 -4.50 9.10
CA THR A 222 -27.69 -5.89 8.65
C THR A 222 -27.72 -5.96 7.14
N GLU A 223 -28.37 -5.01 6.47
CA GLU A 223 -28.53 -4.99 5.02
C GLU A 223 -27.17 -4.80 4.31
N SER A 224 -26.37 -3.82 4.76
CA SER A 224 -25.04 -3.58 4.17
C SER A 224 -24.13 -4.81 4.29
N TRP A 225 -24.13 -5.48 5.43
CA TRP A 225 -23.38 -6.73 5.62
C TRP A 225 -23.95 -7.89 4.80
N ALA A 226 -25.29 -8.01 4.72
CA ALA A 226 -25.94 -9.07 3.94
C ALA A 226 -25.63 -8.93 2.46
N ASP A 227 -25.67 -7.72 1.92
CA ASP A 227 -25.34 -7.46 0.51
C ASP A 227 -23.87 -7.81 0.20
N LEU A 228 -22.93 -7.46 1.07
CA LEU A 228 -21.52 -7.83 0.93
C LEU A 228 -21.33 -9.35 0.98
N LEU A 229 -21.97 -10.04 1.92
CA LEU A 229 -21.89 -11.49 2.04
C LEU A 229 -22.56 -12.22 0.86
N ARG A 230 -23.72 -11.73 0.38
CA ARG A 230 -24.41 -12.25 -0.81
C ARG A 230 -23.55 -12.09 -2.07
N ASP A 231 -22.86 -10.95 -2.20
CA ASP A 231 -21.92 -10.73 -3.29
C ASP A 231 -20.76 -11.73 -3.24
N CYS A 232 -20.13 -11.92 -2.08
CA CYS A 232 -19.07 -12.91 -1.91
C CYS A 232 -19.55 -14.34 -2.24
N LYS A 233 -20.76 -14.71 -1.80
CA LYS A 233 -21.38 -15.98 -2.10
C LYS A 233 -21.64 -16.16 -3.62
N ARG A 234 -22.13 -15.12 -4.28
CA ARG A 234 -22.34 -15.10 -5.74
C ARG A 234 -21.04 -15.28 -6.50
N ARG A 235 -19.92 -14.78 -5.99
CA ARG A 235 -18.56 -14.97 -6.52
C ARG A 235 -17.96 -16.32 -6.16
N GLY A 236 -18.71 -17.23 -5.56
CA GLY A 236 -18.30 -18.59 -5.26
C GLY A 236 -17.76 -18.85 -3.87
N MET A 237 -17.77 -17.86 -2.96
CA MET A 237 -17.31 -18.07 -1.59
C MET A 237 -18.18 -19.11 -0.88
N THR A 238 -17.54 -20.11 -0.30
CA THR A 238 -18.15 -21.10 0.58
C THR A 238 -18.34 -20.54 2.00
N ALA A 239 -19.25 -21.15 2.79
CA ALA A 239 -19.47 -20.76 4.16
C ALA A 239 -18.20 -20.96 5.01
N PRO A 240 -17.63 -19.92 5.65
CA PRO A 240 -16.52 -20.09 6.57
C PRO A 240 -16.94 -20.90 7.79
N VAL A 241 -15.99 -21.60 8.41
CA VAL A 241 -16.25 -22.37 9.65
C VAL A 241 -16.59 -21.43 10.80
N LEU A 242 -15.87 -20.32 10.90
CA LEU A 242 -16.02 -19.35 11.99
C LEU A 242 -15.90 -17.93 11.46
N ALA A 243 -16.83 -17.07 11.88
CA ALA A 243 -16.77 -15.62 11.67
C ALA A 243 -16.45 -14.92 12.99
N VAL A 244 -15.51 -13.96 12.94
CA VAL A 244 -15.04 -13.18 14.08
C VAL A 244 -15.35 -11.70 13.84
N GLY A 245 -16.10 -11.07 14.73
CA GLY A 245 -16.47 -9.65 14.65
C GLY A 245 -16.60 -9.00 16.03
N ASP A 246 -16.84 -7.70 16.07
CA ASP A 246 -16.96 -6.93 17.32
C ASP A 246 -18.21 -7.25 18.15
N GLY A 247 -19.19 -7.92 17.58
CA GLY A 247 -20.48 -8.24 18.18
C GLY A 247 -21.60 -7.29 17.75
N ALA A 248 -21.39 -6.47 16.71
CA ALA A 248 -22.44 -5.67 16.11
C ALA A 248 -23.56 -6.58 15.56
N LEU A 249 -24.79 -6.36 16.02
CA LEU A 249 -25.94 -7.21 15.68
C LEU A 249 -26.20 -7.27 14.17
N GLY A 250 -25.87 -6.20 13.44
CA GLY A 250 -26.05 -6.15 11.99
C GLY A 250 -25.30 -7.26 11.25
N PHE A 251 -24.03 -7.46 11.56
CA PHE A 251 -23.23 -8.50 10.93
C PHE A 251 -23.74 -9.92 11.26
N TRP A 252 -24.05 -10.18 12.53
CA TRP A 252 -24.49 -11.52 12.95
C TRP A 252 -25.80 -11.93 12.28
N ASN A 253 -26.77 -11.00 12.17
CA ASN A 253 -28.01 -11.27 11.45
C ASN A 253 -27.73 -11.60 9.97
N ALA A 254 -26.84 -10.85 9.33
CA ALA A 254 -26.44 -11.08 7.94
C ALA A 254 -25.76 -12.45 7.74
N VAL A 255 -24.88 -12.86 8.65
CA VAL A 255 -24.21 -14.18 8.59
C VAL A 255 -25.21 -15.31 8.72
N ARG A 256 -26.13 -15.22 9.69
CA ARG A 256 -27.16 -16.25 9.87
C ARG A 256 -28.05 -16.41 8.64
N GLU A 257 -28.31 -15.31 7.94
CA GLU A 257 -29.10 -15.34 6.71
C GLU A 257 -28.32 -15.95 5.54
N VAL A 258 -27.09 -15.50 5.30
CA VAL A 258 -26.33 -15.83 4.07
C VAL A 258 -25.52 -17.13 4.21
N PHE A 259 -24.94 -17.34 5.41
CA PHE A 259 -24.09 -18.49 5.75
C PHE A 259 -24.51 -19.12 7.09
N PRO A 260 -25.70 -19.73 7.18
CA PRO A 260 -26.25 -20.23 8.44
C PRO A 260 -25.43 -21.31 9.13
N ALA A 261 -24.52 -21.99 8.42
CA ALA A 261 -23.62 -22.98 8.99
C ALA A 261 -22.38 -22.38 9.66
N THR A 262 -22.12 -21.10 9.48
CA THR A 262 -20.96 -20.40 10.04
C THR A 262 -21.16 -20.15 11.53
N ARG A 263 -20.19 -20.54 12.35
CA ARG A 263 -20.19 -20.27 13.79
C ARG A 263 -19.78 -18.82 14.05
N GLU A 264 -20.35 -18.22 15.10
CA GLU A 264 -20.12 -16.84 15.50
C GLU A 264 -19.11 -16.77 16.65
N GLN A 265 -18.14 -15.86 16.57
CA GLN A 265 -17.18 -15.59 17.63
C GLN A 265 -17.02 -14.07 17.80
N ARG A 266 -17.32 -13.57 18.99
CA ARG A 266 -16.98 -12.16 19.29
C ARG A 266 -15.48 -11.97 19.36
N CYS A 267 -15.00 -10.92 18.71
CA CYS A 267 -13.59 -10.52 18.74
C CYS A 267 -13.16 -10.24 20.19
N TRP A 268 -12.15 -10.96 20.64
CA TRP A 268 -11.63 -10.82 21.99
C TRP A 268 -11.06 -9.43 22.26
N PHE A 269 -10.40 -8.84 21.29
CA PHE A 269 -9.86 -7.48 21.39
C PHE A 269 -10.97 -6.46 21.66
N HIS A 270 -12.04 -6.49 20.88
CA HIS A 270 -13.18 -5.59 21.08
C HIS A 270 -13.89 -5.88 22.40
N LYS A 271 -14.04 -7.15 22.79
CA LYS A 271 -14.61 -7.52 24.10
C LYS A 271 -13.78 -6.94 25.25
N GLN A 272 -12.46 -7.08 25.19
CA GLN A 272 -11.55 -6.49 26.15
C GLN A 272 -11.64 -4.97 26.19
N ALA A 273 -11.64 -4.31 25.01
CA ALA A 273 -11.76 -2.86 24.93
C ALA A 273 -13.09 -2.37 25.53
N ASN A 274 -14.19 -3.07 25.30
CA ASN A 274 -15.50 -2.73 25.87
C ASN A 274 -15.51 -2.86 27.38
N VAL A 275 -14.91 -3.91 27.94
CA VAL A 275 -14.77 -4.08 29.40
C VAL A 275 -13.93 -2.96 29.99
N LEU A 276 -12.79 -2.64 29.40
CA LEU A 276 -11.92 -1.57 29.89
C LEU A 276 -12.62 -0.19 29.76
N ALA A 277 -13.41 0.05 28.72
CA ALA A 277 -14.13 1.30 28.55
C ALA A 277 -15.21 1.53 29.62
N ALA A 278 -15.73 0.46 30.22
CA ALA A 278 -16.67 0.54 31.35
C ALA A 278 -15.98 0.79 32.70
N LEU A 279 -14.63 0.73 32.76
CA LEU A 279 -13.86 0.88 33.98
C LEU A 279 -13.13 2.22 34.01
N PRO A 280 -12.88 2.81 35.19
CA PRO A 280 -12.04 4.00 35.34
C PRO A 280 -10.60 3.66 34.94
N LYS A 281 -9.88 4.63 34.36
CA LYS A 281 -8.48 4.44 33.87
C LYS A 281 -7.53 3.85 34.90
N SER A 282 -7.74 4.17 36.20
CA SER A 282 -6.94 3.63 37.31
C SER A 282 -7.09 2.11 37.49
N ALA A 283 -8.20 1.53 37.07
CA ALA A 283 -8.46 0.09 37.17
C ALA A 283 -7.97 -0.69 35.91
N HIS A 284 -7.64 0.00 34.81
CA HIS A 284 -7.25 -0.65 33.55
C HIS A 284 -6.09 -1.63 33.70
N PRO A 285 -4.98 -1.32 34.41
CA PRO A 285 -3.84 -2.25 34.50
C PRO A 285 -4.23 -3.58 35.18
N SER A 286 -4.96 -3.53 36.30
CA SER A 286 -5.38 -4.72 37.04
C SER A 286 -6.45 -5.50 36.28
N ALA A 287 -7.44 -4.81 35.69
CA ALA A 287 -8.47 -5.44 34.86
C ALA A 287 -7.86 -6.13 33.63
N LEU A 288 -6.90 -5.50 32.97
CA LEU A 288 -6.19 -6.08 31.81
C LEU A 288 -5.42 -7.34 32.19
N ALA A 289 -4.77 -7.36 33.35
CA ALA A 289 -4.08 -8.54 33.88
C ALA A 289 -5.07 -9.68 34.11
N ALA A 290 -6.18 -9.42 34.80
CA ALA A 290 -7.21 -10.44 35.05
C ALA A 290 -7.89 -10.94 33.76
N ILE A 291 -8.14 -10.07 32.76
CA ILE A 291 -8.65 -10.48 31.44
C ILE A 291 -7.65 -11.39 30.72
N LYS A 292 -6.34 -11.12 30.83
CA LYS A 292 -5.31 -11.99 30.25
C LYS A 292 -5.26 -13.37 30.88
N GLU A 293 -5.53 -13.50 32.18
CA GLU A 293 -5.64 -14.81 32.83
C GLU A 293 -6.79 -15.63 32.27
N ILE A 294 -7.94 -15.00 31.98
CA ILE A 294 -9.07 -15.65 31.31
C ILE A 294 -8.64 -16.13 29.91
N TYR A 295 -7.99 -15.27 29.14
CA TYR A 295 -7.61 -15.56 27.75
C TYR A 295 -6.53 -16.65 27.66
N ASN A 296 -5.57 -16.65 28.59
CA ASN A 296 -4.44 -17.57 28.59
C ASN A 296 -4.69 -18.83 29.44
N ALA A 297 -5.91 -19.03 29.92
CA ALA A 297 -6.24 -20.23 30.69
C ALA A 297 -6.02 -21.50 29.87
N GLU A 298 -5.45 -22.52 30.47
CA GLU A 298 -5.10 -23.77 29.79
C GLU A 298 -6.33 -24.58 29.33
N ASP A 299 -7.43 -24.46 30.06
CA ASP A 299 -8.68 -25.14 29.79
C ASP A 299 -9.90 -24.29 30.18
N ILE A 300 -11.10 -24.77 29.82
CA ILE A 300 -12.35 -24.06 30.07
C ILE A 300 -12.67 -23.92 31.56
N ASP A 301 -12.26 -24.90 32.40
CA ASP A 301 -12.54 -24.87 33.85
C ASP A 301 -11.70 -23.77 34.51
N LYS A 302 -10.41 -23.68 34.15
CA LYS A 302 -9.53 -22.58 34.60
C LYS A 302 -9.99 -21.23 34.10
N ALA A 303 -10.45 -21.14 32.85
CA ALA A 303 -11.03 -19.92 32.34
C ALA A 303 -12.27 -19.48 33.13
N GLN A 304 -13.18 -20.41 33.48
CA GLN A 304 -14.34 -20.12 34.33
C GLN A 304 -13.97 -19.66 35.74
N ILE A 305 -12.94 -20.24 36.33
CA ILE A 305 -12.41 -19.79 37.63
C ILE A 305 -11.89 -18.36 37.51
N ALA A 306 -11.11 -18.05 36.49
CA ALA A 306 -10.59 -16.70 36.24
C ALA A 306 -11.73 -15.68 35.98
N VAL A 307 -12.80 -16.06 35.26
CA VAL A 307 -13.99 -15.21 35.09
C VAL A 307 -14.64 -14.91 36.45
N LYS A 308 -14.83 -15.92 37.30
CA LYS A 308 -15.40 -15.71 38.66
C LYS A 308 -14.51 -14.80 39.52
N ALA A 309 -13.19 -14.96 39.45
CA ALA A 309 -12.27 -14.04 40.12
C ALA A 309 -12.42 -12.60 39.62
N PHE A 310 -12.51 -12.42 38.31
CA PHE A 310 -12.76 -11.09 37.71
C PHE A 310 -14.10 -10.48 38.22
N GLU A 311 -15.16 -11.27 38.28
CA GLU A 311 -16.47 -10.82 38.79
C GLU A 311 -16.39 -10.39 40.28
N VAL A 312 -15.64 -11.11 41.09
CA VAL A 312 -15.42 -10.76 42.52
C VAL A 312 -14.66 -9.45 42.66
N ASP A 313 -13.60 -9.28 41.88
CA ASP A 313 -12.71 -8.12 41.99
C ASP A 313 -13.30 -6.82 41.42
N PHE A 314 -14.10 -6.94 40.37
CA PHE A 314 -14.60 -5.79 39.62
C PHE A 314 -16.12 -5.65 39.64
N GLY A 315 -16.90 -6.74 39.68
CA GLY A 315 -18.35 -6.71 39.51
C GLY A 315 -19.12 -5.97 40.61
N ALA A 316 -18.69 -6.09 41.88
CA ALA A 316 -19.31 -5.38 42.98
C ALA A 316 -19.02 -3.87 42.96
N LYS A 317 -17.90 -3.46 42.43
CA LYS A 317 -17.44 -2.07 42.39
C LYS A 317 -17.83 -1.34 41.10
N TYR A 318 -18.00 -2.08 40.02
CA TYR A 318 -18.31 -1.57 38.68
C TYR A 318 -19.40 -2.46 38.05
N PRO A 319 -20.68 -2.36 38.51
CA PRO A 319 -21.79 -3.19 38.04
C PRO A 319 -22.16 -3.00 36.57
#